data_b9a8964aed61657759b081c7b12f89ab
#
_entry.id   b9a8964aed61657759b081c7b12f89ab
#
_cell.length_a   1.000
_cell.length_b   1.000
_cell.length_c   1.000
_cell.angle_alpha   90.00
_cell.angle_beta   90.00
_cell.angle_gamma   90.00
#
_symmetry.space_group_name_H-M   'P 1'
#
loop_
_entity.id
_entity.type
_entity.pdbx_description
1 polymer ?
#
loop_
_entity_poly.entity_id
_entity_poly.type
_entity_poly.pdbx_seq_one_letter_code
_entity_poly.pdbx_strand_id
1 'polypeptide(L)'
;MKQRTITGAMLTILLVVLLWLPGWCMAAATLICVSFAVREEMQALKKAGHRLVVWPTWAAMALSIPLTILLSQKVMIPLVGAALLAMTVQVLFREEPELTDLNMSMLPLLTVALPGLALVTLNMVDPYVWHTASNPEPWHAVEVVLLTLTFSIPLVDDMMALFVGKAFGKRKFCPAVSPKKTVEGSLGGLAGSVAAAMIVFLLSQWLCNEATLALLPAWWQYPLLGLVGGFVGQMGDLFASLVKRHCGLKDYSNLFPGHGGMLDRLDSVLFMAVLMYCFRLFFLAY
;
A
#
# COMPACT_ATOMS: atom_id res chain seq x y z
N MET A 1 17.18 15.62 15.06
CA MET A 1 16.69 14.35 15.60
C MET A 1 15.29 14.49 16.22
N LYS A 2 15.05 15.45 17.13
CA LYS A 2 13.73 15.62 17.79
C LYS A 2 12.51 15.72 16.84
N GLN A 3 12.60 16.50 15.76
CA GLN A 3 11.49 16.61 14.79
C GLN A 3 11.13 15.27 14.13
N ARG A 4 12.12 14.47 13.76
CA ARG A 4 11.87 13.14 13.16
C ARG A 4 11.13 12.21 14.11
N THR A 5 11.58 12.14 15.37
CA THR A 5 10.92 11.29 16.38
C THR A 5 9.47 11.71 16.61
N ILE A 6 9.22 13.03 16.71
CA ILE A 6 7.88 13.58 16.94
C ILE A 6 6.94 13.23 15.75
N THR A 7 7.38 13.50 14.51
CA THR A 7 6.57 13.22 13.32
C THR A 7 6.28 11.73 13.16
N GLY A 8 7.28 10.86 13.42
CA GLY A 8 7.08 9.41 13.38
C GLY A 8 6.08 8.94 14.44
N ALA A 9 6.21 9.41 15.68
CA ALA A 9 5.27 9.07 16.75
C ALA A 9 3.84 9.56 16.43
N MET A 10 3.68 10.77 15.90
CA MET A 10 2.37 11.28 15.47
C MET A 10 1.73 10.43 14.39
N LEU A 11 2.49 10.02 13.37
CA LEU A 11 1.97 9.17 12.29
C LEU A 11 1.57 7.78 12.80
N THR A 12 2.36 7.19 13.72
CA THR A 12 2.03 5.91 14.33
C THR A 12 0.78 6.00 15.19
N ILE A 13 0.66 7.04 16.02
CA ILE A 13 -0.54 7.25 16.84
C ILE A 13 -1.77 7.46 15.93
N LEU A 14 -1.64 8.28 14.88
CA LEU A 14 -2.72 8.50 13.93
C LEU A 14 -3.16 7.19 13.27
N LEU A 15 -2.24 6.34 12.84
CA LEU A 15 -2.57 5.04 12.25
C LEU A 15 -3.32 4.15 13.25
N VAL A 16 -2.83 4.04 14.50
CA VAL A 16 -3.50 3.26 15.54
C VAL A 16 -4.91 3.77 15.79
N VAL A 17 -5.10 5.09 15.91
CA VAL A 17 -6.43 5.71 16.09
C VAL A 17 -7.34 5.41 14.90
N LEU A 18 -6.83 5.50 13.66
CA LEU A 18 -7.60 5.21 12.44
C LEU A 18 -8.06 3.75 12.40
N LEU A 19 -7.23 2.79 12.84
CA LEU A 19 -7.61 1.37 12.90
C LEU A 19 -8.76 1.08 13.89
N TRP A 20 -8.99 1.96 14.88
CA TRP A 20 -10.09 1.84 15.85
C TRP A 20 -11.37 2.55 15.40
N LEU A 21 -11.29 3.38 14.36
CA LEU A 21 -12.46 4.09 13.82
C LEU A 21 -13.26 3.18 12.87
N PRO A 22 -14.54 3.52 12.61
CA PRO A 22 -15.35 2.82 11.60
C PRO A 22 -14.64 2.74 10.25
N GLY A 23 -14.81 1.63 9.51
CA GLY A 23 -14.11 1.35 8.25
C GLY A 23 -14.21 2.49 7.22
N TRP A 24 -15.33 3.22 7.16
CA TRP A 24 -15.48 4.38 6.27
C TRP A 24 -14.55 5.56 6.62
N CYS A 25 -14.22 5.77 7.91
CA CYS A 25 -13.24 6.80 8.32
C CYS A 25 -11.85 6.43 7.83
N MET A 26 -11.47 5.15 8.02
CA MET A 26 -10.19 4.64 7.52
C MET A 26 -10.12 4.68 6.01
N ALA A 27 -11.20 4.29 5.30
CA ALA A 27 -11.29 4.36 3.84
C ALA A 27 -11.11 5.79 3.32
N ALA A 28 -11.80 6.76 3.94
CA ALA A 28 -11.66 8.18 3.59
C ALA A 28 -10.23 8.70 3.85
N ALA A 29 -9.64 8.39 5.00
CA ALA A 29 -8.27 8.77 5.34
C ALA A 29 -7.27 8.15 4.35
N THR A 30 -7.43 6.87 4.02
CA THR A 30 -6.62 6.17 3.02
C THR A 30 -6.74 6.83 1.64
N LEU A 31 -7.95 7.15 1.19
CA LEU A 31 -8.16 7.82 -0.10
C LEU A 31 -7.49 9.20 -0.15
N ILE A 32 -7.53 9.96 0.94
CA ILE A 32 -6.82 11.24 1.06
C ILE A 32 -5.30 11.02 0.95
N CYS A 33 -4.75 10.08 1.72
CA CYS A 33 -3.32 9.76 1.69
C CYS A 33 -2.86 9.31 0.31
N VAL A 34 -3.62 8.42 -0.33
CA VAL A 34 -3.35 7.92 -1.69
C VAL A 34 -3.43 9.06 -2.71
N SER A 35 -4.39 9.99 -2.57
CA SER A 35 -4.50 11.17 -3.44
C SER A 35 -3.25 12.05 -3.37
N PHE A 36 -2.70 12.27 -2.17
CA PHE A 36 -1.43 12.97 -2.02
C PHE A 36 -0.28 12.19 -2.65
N ALA A 37 -0.19 10.88 -2.43
CA ALA A 37 0.84 10.03 -3.01
C ALA A 37 0.81 10.02 -4.56
N VAL A 38 -0.37 9.88 -5.17
CA VAL A 38 -0.56 9.97 -6.64
C VAL A 38 -0.11 11.33 -7.16
N ARG A 39 -0.50 12.41 -6.46
CA ARG A 39 -0.10 13.77 -6.83
C ARG A 39 1.42 13.94 -6.76
N GLU A 40 2.08 13.42 -5.75
CA GLU A 40 3.54 13.48 -5.59
C GLU A 40 4.25 12.77 -6.74
N GLU A 41 3.83 11.55 -7.09
CA GLU A 41 4.43 10.80 -8.20
C GLU A 41 4.21 11.51 -9.55
N MET A 42 2.97 11.96 -9.82
CA MET A 42 2.68 12.74 -11.02
C MET A 42 3.51 14.02 -11.13
N GLN A 43 3.72 14.73 -10.01
CA GLN A 43 4.57 15.92 -9.98
C GLN A 43 6.03 15.60 -10.24
N ALA A 44 6.54 14.49 -9.68
CA ALA A 44 7.90 14.03 -9.91
C ALA A 44 8.13 13.71 -11.40
N LEU A 45 7.24 12.95 -12.01
CA LEU A 45 7.31 12.59 -13.43
C LEU A 45 7.17 13.80 -14.37
N LYS A 46 6.28 14.76 -14.05
CA LYS A 46 6.17 16.02 -14.79
C LYS A 46 7.45 16.85 -14.72
N LYS A 47 8.08 16.93 -13.53
CA LYS A 47 9.37 17.63 -13.37
C LYS A 47 10.51 16.96 -14.14
N ALA A 48 10.43 15.64 -14.36
CA ALA A 48 11.35 14.88 -15.20
C ALA A 48 11.13 15.12 -16.73
N GLY A 49 10.12 15.92 -17.11
CA GLY A 49 9.86 16.30 -18.51
C GLY A 49 8.78 15.49 -19.22
N HIS A 50 8.10 14.57 -18.53
CA HIS A 50 7.06 13.73 -19.14
C HIS A 50 5.71 14.45 -19.28
N ARG A 51 5.05 14.28 -20.43
CA ARG A 51 3.72 14.85 -20.74
C ARG A 51 2.60 13.90 -20.31
N LEU A 52 2.27 13.89 -19.00
CA LEU A 52 1.33 12.95 -18.42
C LEU A 52 -0.14 13.22 -18.79
N VAL A 53 -0.89 12.15 -19.03
CA VAL A 53 -2.36 12.13 -19.05
C VAL A 53 -2.86 11.80 -17.63
N VAL A 54 -3.28 12.81 -16.89
CA VAL A 54 -3.55 12.67 -15.44
C VAL A 54 -5.01 12.41 -15.09
N TRP A 55 -5.96 12.91 -15.91
CA TRP A 55 -7.38 12.89 -15.59
C TRP A 55 -7.99 11.49 -15.44
N PRO A 56 -7.57 10.42 -16.21
CA PRO A 56 -8.17 9.11 -16.05
C PRO A 56 -7.86 8.48 -14.70
N THR A 57 -6.65 8.73 -14.15
CA THR A 57 -6.30 8.27 -12.80
C THR A 57 -7.20 8.93 -11.75
N TRP A 58 -7.41 10.24 -11.83
CA TRP A 58 -8.28 10.96 -10.90
C TRP A 58 -9.75 10.55 -11.06
N ALA A 59 -10.22 10.34 -12.29
CA ALA A 59 -11.57 9.83 -12.55
C ALA A 59 -11.76 8.43 -11.96
N ALA A 60 -10.79 7.51 -12.16
CA ALA A 60 -10.83 6.19 -11.60
C ALA A 60 -10.88 6.22 -10.06
N MET A 61 -10.08 7.05 -9.41
CA MET A 61 -10.09 7.22 -7.96
C MET A 61 -11.42 7.81 -7.46
N ALA A 62 -11.95 8.84 -8.10
CA ALA A 62 -13.20 9.47 -7.70
C ALA A 62 -14.42 8.55 -7.87
N LEU A 63 -14.43 7.73 -8.92
CA LEU A 63 -15.52 6.80 -9.21
C LEU A 63 -15.41 5.48 -8.43
N SER A 64 -14.24 5.14 -7.89
CA SER A 64 -13.98 3.86 -7.25
C SER A 64 -14.94 3.55 -6.09
N ILE A 65 -15.09 4.46 -5.13
CA ILE A 65 -15.96 4.27 -3.97
C ILE A 65 -17.44 4.22 -4.37
N PRO A 66 -17.99 5.22 -5.10
CA PRO A 66 -19.39 5.18 -5.51
C PRO A 66 -19.76 3.92 -6.31
N LEU A 67 -18.90 3.53 -7.25
CA LEU A 67 -19.16 2.35 -8.08
C LEU A 67 -19.02 1.04 -7.29
N THR A 68 -18.10 0.95 -6.34
CA THR A 68 -17.99 -0.23 -5.46
C THR A 68 -19.24 -0.39 -4.60
N ILE A 69 -19.79 0.70 -4.07
CA ILE A 69 -21.03 0.66 -3.28
C ILE A 69 -22.23 0.25 -4.14
N LEU A 70 -22.30 0.73 -5.39
CA LEU A 70 -23.46 0.48 -6.27
C LEU A 70 -23.43 -0.88 -6.97
N LEU A 71 -22.23 -1.36 -7.36
CA LEU A 71 -22.07 -2.50 -8.28
C LEU A 71 -21.26 -3.67 -7.70
N SER A 72 -20.57 -3.51 -6.61
CA SER A 72 -19.63 -4.42 -5.96
C SER A 72 -18.14 -4.17 -6.28
N GLN A 73 -17.25 -4.86 -5.55
CA GLN A 73 -15.79 -4.75 -5.73
C GLN A 73 -15.30 -5.20 -7.13
N LYS A 74 -16.09 -5.98 -7.86
CA LYS A 74 -15.75 -6.46 -9.22
C LYS A 74 -15.60 -5.32 -10.24
N VAL A 75 -16.14 -4.13 -9.94
CA VAL A 75 -16.05 -2.95 -10.81
C VAL A 75 -14.63 -2.36 -10.90
N MET A 76 -13.74 -2.70 -9.97
CA MET A 76 -12.37 -2.16 -9.96
C MET A 76 -11.58 -2.54 -11.22
N ILE A 77 -11.72 -3.77 -11.72
CA ILE A 77 -11.01 -4.23 -12.92
C ILE A 77 -11.45 -3.45 -14.16
N PRO A 78 -12.76 -3.37 -14.50
CA PRO A 78 -13.20 -2.57 -15.65
C PRO A 78 -12.92 -1.08 -15.49
N LEU A 79 -12.92 -0.52 -14.28
CA LEU A 79 -12.62 0.87 -14.02
C LEU A 79 -11.16 1.21 -14.34
N VAL A 80 -10.22 0.38 -13.88
CA VAL A 80 -8.80 0.52 -14.22
C VAL A 80 -8.58 0.30 -15.72
N GLY A 81 -9.22 -0.71 -16.32
CA GLY A 81 -9.17 -0.95 -17.77
C GLY A 81 -9.66 0.24 -18.58
N ALA A 82 -10.75 0.87 -18.18
CA ALA A 82 -11.28 2.09 -18.81
C ALA A 82 -10.31 3.28 -18.69
N ALA A 83 -9.68 3.45 -17.53
CA ALA A 83 -8.68 4.49 -17.34
C ALA A 83 -7.44 4.28 -18.23
N LEU A 84 -6.94 3.04 -18.31
CA LEU A 84 -5.81 2.69 -19.20
C LEU A 84 -6.17 2.90 -20.66
N LEU A 85 -7.36 2.51 -21.09
CA LEU A 85 -7.85 2.75 -22.45
C LEU A 85 -7.95 4.23 -22.76
N ALA A 86 -8.50 5.03 -21.84
CA ALA A 86 -8.62 6.49 -22.01
C ALA A 86 -7.24 7.16 -22.14
N MET A 87 -6.24 6.74 -21.33
CA MET A 87 -4.86 7.22 -21.49
C MET A 87 -4.28 6.86 -22.85
N THR A 88 -4.46 5.60 -23.27
CA THR A 88 -3.96 5.10 -24.56
C THR A 88 -4.56 5.89 -25.71
N VAL A 89 -5.90 6.05 -25.74
CA VAL A 89 -6.59 6.82 -26.77
C VAL A 89 -6.07 8.27 -26.79
N GLN A 90 -5.99 8.92 -25.64
CA GLN A 90 -5.55 10.31 -25.59
C GLN A 90 -4.10 10.51 -26.06
N VAL A 91 -3.19 9.57 -25.77
CA VAL A 91 -1.81 9.67 -26.25
C VAL A 91 -1.72 9.40 -27.74
N LEU A 92 -2.46 8.39 -28.27
CA LEU A 92 -2.48 8.05 -29.68
C LEU A 92 -2.98 9.19 -30.59
N PHE A 93 -3.90 10.00 -30.11
CA PHE A 93 -4.45 11.14 -30.86
C PHE A 93 -3.74 12.49 -30.59
N ARG A 94 -2.53 12.46 -30.01
CA ARG A 94 -1.66 13.65 -29.93
C ARG A 94 -0.98 13.92 -31.27
N GLU A 95 -0.57 15.16 -31.50
CA GLU A 95 0.23 15.54 -32.68
C GLU A 95 1.57 14.79 -32.70
N GLU A 96 2.18 14.59 -31.55
CA GLU A 96 3.42 13.84 -31.35
C GLU A 96 3.18 12.74 -30.31
N PRO A 97 2.74 11.54 -30.69
CA PRO A 97 2.52 10.44 -29.76
C PRO A 97 3.84 9.79 -29.36
N GLU A 98 4.11 9.76 -28.06
CA GLU A 98 5.28 9.08 -27.49
C GLU A 98 4.87 7.93 -26.56
N LEU A 99 5.43 6.75 -26.77
CA LEU A 99 5.20 5.59 -25.93
C LEU A 99 5.68 5.83 -24.48
N THR A 100 6.72 6.63 -24.33
CA THR A 100 7.25 7.03 -23.00
C THR A 100 6.22 7.80 -22.20
N ASP A 101 5.50 8.75 -22.83
CA ASP A 101 4.43 9.53 -22.19
C ASP A 101 3.27 8.64 -21.75
N LEU A 102 2.92 7.62 -22.56
CA LEU A 102 1.90 6.64 -22.20
C LEU A 102 2.32 5.84 -20.98
N ASN A 103 3.52 5.24 -20.99
CA ASN A 103 4.03 4.43 -19.90
C ASN A 103 4.11 5.24 -18.59
N MET A 104 4.61 6.49 -18.67
CA MET A 104 4.71 7.37 -17.51
C MET A 104 3.34 7.87 -17.02
N SER A 105 2.34 7.95 -17.90
CA SER A 105 0.95 8.25 -17.49
C SER A 105 0.29 7.09 -16.75
N MET A 106 0.57 5.84 -17.17
CA MET A 106 0.04 4.63 -16.52
C MET A 106 0.68 4.37 -15.16
N LEU A 107 1.92 4.82 -14.95
CA LEU A 107 2.69 4.50 -13.75
C LEU A 107 1.94 4.89 -12.45
N PRO A 108 1.49 6.15 -12.22
CA PRO A 108 0.78 6.53 -11.00
C PRO A 108 -0.54 5.77 -10.79
N LEU A 109 -1.19 5.36 -11.88
CA LEU A 109 -2.40 4.55 -11.79
C LEU A 109 -2.08 3.15 -11.26
N LEU A 110 -1.05 2.50 -11.80
CA LEU A 110 -0.73 1.11 -11.51
C LEU A 110 0.05 0.93 -10.20
N THR A 111 0.91 1.88 -9.85
CA THR A 111 1.85 1.74 -8.72
C THR A 111 1.36 2.40 -7.43
N VAL A 112 0.45 3.38 -7.55
CA VAL A 112 -0.05 4.12 -6.38
C VAL A 112 -1.58 4.07 -6.29
N ALA A 113 -2.31 4.46 -7.36
CA ALA A 113 -3.76 4.53 -7.28
C ALA A 113 -4.40 3.16 -7.13
N LEU A 114 -4.06 2.17 -7.96
CA LEU A 114 -4.59 0.81 -7.87
C LEU A 114 -4.26 0.13 -6.52
N PRO A 115 -2.99 0.12 -6.03
CA PRO A 115 -2.69 -0.37 -4.70
C PRO A 115 -3.41 0.38 -3.58
N GLY A 116 -3.55 1.70 -3.71
CA GLY A 116 -4.30 2.51 -2.75
C GLY A 116 -5.78 2.17 -2.73
N LEU A 117 -6.39 1.91 -3.89
CA LEU A 117 -7.77 1.43 -3.98
C LEU A 117 -7.92 0.02 -3.40
N ALA A 118 -6.94 -0.87 -3.59
CA ALA A 118 -6.91 -2.16 -2.92
C ALA A 118 -6.90 -1.99 -1.38
N LEU A 119 -6.12 -1.04 -0.86
CA LEU A 119 -6.10 -0.72 0.57
C LEU A 119 -7.45 -0.15 1.05
N VAL A 120 -8.12 0.70 0.25
CA VAL A 120 -9.48 1.20 0.56
C VAL A 120 -10.48 0.05 0.61
N THR A 121 -10.43 -0.89 -0.34
CA THR A 121 -11.36 -2.03 -0.39
C THR A 121 -11.15 -3.04 0.74
N LEU A 122 -9.94 -3.13 1.30
CA LEU A 122 -9.69 -3.93 2.51
C LEU A 122 -10.43 -3.39 3.74
N ASN A 123 -10.78 -2.09 3.74
CA ASN A 123 -11.55 -1.44 4.80
C ASN A 123 -13.07 -1.49 4.58
N MET A 124 -13.50 -1.92 3.40
CA MET A 124 -14.91 -1.99 3.05
C MET A 124 -15.26 -3.45 2.85
N VAL A 125 -15.83 -4.07 3.87
CA VAL A 125 -16.58 -5.31 3.67
C VAL A 125 -17.64 -5.01 2.62
N ASP A 126 -17.91 -5.97 1.74
CA ASP A 126 -18.97 -5.84 0.74
C ASP A 126 -20.22 -5.27 1.42
N PRO A 127 -20.77 -4.12 0.97
CA PRO A 127 -21.97 -3.54 1.58
C PRO A 127 -23.13 -4.55 1.65
N TYR A 128 -23.17 -5.52 0.73
CA TYR A 128 -24.13 -6.60 0.74
C TYR A 128 -23.98 -7.52 1.98
N VAL A 129 -22.74 -7.82 2.38
CA VAL A 129 -22.46 -8.61 3.59
C VAL A 129 -22.86 -7.83 4.85
N TRP A 130 -22.61 -6.51 4.88
CA TRP A 130 -23.04 -5.65 5.99
C TRP A 130 -24.55 -5.63 6.18
N HIS A 131 -25.34 -5.63 5.10
CA HIS A 131 -26.80 -5.60 5.16
C HIS A 131 -27.42 -6.98 5.38
N THR A 132 -26.75 -8.06 5.02
CA THR A 132 -27.26 -9.43 5.14
C THR A 132 -26.72 -10.17 6.35
N ALA A 133 -25.60 -9.74 6.92
CA ALA A 133 -25.04 -10.36 8.11
C ALA A 133 -25.88 -10.01 9.35
N SER A 134 -26.39 -11.03 10.02
CA SER A 134 -27.11 -10.91 11.28
C SER A 134 -26.23 -10.35 12.43
N ASN A 135 -24.92 -10.35 12.26
CA ASN A 135 -23.95 -9.81 13.21
C ASN A 135 -22.72 -9.23 12.47
N PRO A 136 -22.60 -7.89 12.32
CA PRO A 136 -21.49 -7.24 11.62
C PRO A 136 -20.18 -7.19 12.41
N GLU A 137 -20.18 -7.40 13.73
CA GLU A 137 -19.00 -7.27 14.60
C GLU A 137 -17.82 -8.17 14.20
N PRO A 138 -17.99 -9.47 13.86
CA PRO A 138 -16.89 -10.33 13.47
C PRO A 138 -16.13 -9.82 12.23
N TRP A 139 -16.85 -9.25 11.28
CA TRP A 139 -16.28 -8.76 10.01
C TRP A 139 -15.40 -7.53 10.20
N HIS A 140 -15.82 -6.60 11.07
CA HIS A 140 -15.00 -5.44 11.41
C HIS A 140 -13.68 -5.85 12.07
N ALA A 141 -13.72 -6.84 12.96
CA ALA A 141 -12.51 -7.38 13.58
C ALA A 141 -11.56 -8.05 12.56
N VAL A 142 -12.10 -8.77 11.56
CA VAL A 142 -11.31 -9.33 10.45
C VAL A 142 -10.61 -8.23 9.65
N GLU A 143 -11.33 -7.15 9.31
CA GLU A 143 -10.74 -6.00 8.62
C GLU A 143 -9.58 -5.40 9.41
N VAL A 144 -9.76 -5.18 10.71
CA VAL A 144 -8.71 -4.65 11.60
C VAL A 144 -7.47 -5.56 11.60
N VAL A 145 -7.66 -6.89 11.64
CA VAL A 145 -6.54 -7.85 11.60
C VAL A 145 -5.82 -7.77 10.25
N LEU A 146 -6.54 -7.78 9.12
CA LEU A 146 -5.94 -7.70 7.79
C LEU A 146 -5.19 -6.38 7.57
N LEU A 147 -5.76 -5.27 8.02
CA LEU A 147 -5.10 -3.97 7.99
C LEU A 147 -3.88 -3.92 8.88
N THR A 148 -3.98 -4.49 10.10
CA THR A 148 -2.85 -4.58 11.01
C THR A 148 -1.70 -5.35 10.37
N LEU A 149 -1.96 -6.47 9.68
CA LEU A 149 -0.95 -7.19 8.89
C LEU A 149 -0.39 -6.32 7.75
N THR A 150 -1.26 -5.61 7.02
CA THR A 150 -0.86 -4.78 5.88
C THR A 150 0.12 -3.67 6.28
N PHE A 151 -0.04 -3.08 7.45
CA PHE A 151 0.83 -2.02 7.93
C PHE A 151 2.02 -2.54 8.76
N SER A 152 1.80 -3.54 9.64
CA SER A 152 2.85 -4.01 10.56
C SER A 152 3.97 -4.76 9.85
N ILE A 153 3.65 -5.58 8.84
CA ILE A 153 4.65 -6.37 8.11
C ILE A 153 5.72 -5.47 7.47
N PRO A 154 5.38 -4.50 6.58
CA PRO A 154 6.40 -3.64 5.98
C PRO A 154 7.09 -2.73 7.01
N LEU A 155 6.36 -2.23 8.01
CA LEU A 155 6.94 -1.36 9.03
C LEU A 155 8.03 -2.06 9.84
N VAL A 156 7.76 -3.30 10.28
CA VAL A 156 8.74 -4.09 11.05
C VAL A 156 9.87 -4.57 10.15
N ASP A 157 9.56 -4.92 8.87
CA ASP A 157 10.58 -5.24 7.86
C ASP A 157 11.62 -4.12 7.75
N ASP A 158 11.19 -2.89 7.49
CA ASP A 158 12.07 -1.73 7.32
C ASP A 158 12.90 -1.44 8.59
N MET A 159 12.28 -1.58 9.78
CA MET A 159 12.97 -1.42 11.06
C MET A 159 14.05 -2.48 11.23
N MET A 160 13.72 -3.76 11.05
CA MET A 160 14.66 -4.86 11.23
C MET A 160 15.74 -4.86 10.15
N ALA A 161 15.38 -4.53 8.90
CA ALA A 161 16.35 -4.34 7.82
C ALA A 161 17.36 -3.23 8.15
N LEU A 162 16.92 -2.14 8.76
CA LEU A 162 17.82 -1.06 9.21
C LEU A 162 18.74 -1.53 10.35
N PHE A 163 18.22 -2.19 11.38
CA PHE A 163 19.01 -2.64 12.54
C PHE A 163 20.03 -3.70 12.15
N VAL A 164 19.58 -4.77 11.47
CA VAL A 164 20.45 -5.87 11.03
C VAL A 164 21.45 -5.37 9.98
N GLY A 165 21.00 -4.53 9.04
CA GLY A 165 21.87 -3.94 8.02
C GLY A 165 22.97 -3.04 8.59
N LYS A 166 22.70 -2.31 9.69
CA LYS A 166 23.73 -1.53 10.40
C LYS A 166 24.70 -2.39 11.20
N ALA A 167 24.20 -3.45 11.84
CA ALA A 167 25.02 -4.32 12.71
C ALA A 167 25.86 -5.32 11.90
N PHE A 168 25.31 -5.91 10.86
CA PHE A 168 25.88 -7.05 10.14
C PHE A 168 26.05 -6.83 8.63
N GLY A 169 25.57 -5.69 8.06
CA GLY A 169 25.57 -5.45 6.63
C GLY A 169 26.96 -5.37 6.02
N LYS A 170 27.25 -6.27 5.10
CA LYS A 170 28.51 -6.34 4.34
C LYS A 170 28.29 -6.17 2.84
N ARG A 171 27.25 -6.81 2.30
CA ARG A 171 26.97 -6.84 0.85
C ARG A 171 25.86 -5.87 0.51
N LYS A 172 26.06 -5.02 -0.51
CA LYS A 172 25.02 -4.13 -0.99
C LYS A 172 23.94 -4.91 -1.74
N PHE A 173 22.65 -4.61 -1.50
CA PHE A 173 21.52 -5.28 -2.11
C PHE A 173 21.24 -4.74 -3.52
N CYS A 174 21.03 -3.41 -3.65
CA CYS A 174 20.76 -2.76 -4.92
C CYS A 174 21.47 -1.39 -4.99
N PRO A 175 22.81 -1.36 -5.26
CA PRO A 175 23.61 -0.13 -5.13
C PRO A 175 23.17 1.01 -6.04
N ALA A 176 22.70 0.70 -7.26
CA ALA A 176 22.27 1.69 -8.24
C ALA A 176 21.01 2.46 -7.83
N VAL A 177 20.10 1.84 -7.07
CA VAL A 177 18.83 2.41 -6.67
C VAL A 177 18.85 2.89 -5.23
N SER A 178 19.30 2.02 -4.32
CA SER A 178 19.37 2.29 -2.88
C SER A 178 20.73 1.85 -2.31
N PRO A 179 21.75 2.73 -2.31
CA PRO A 179 23.12 2.36 -1.94
C PRO A 179 23.31 2.02 -0.45
N LYS A 180 22.29 2.28 0.39
CA LYS A 180 22.34 1.99 1.82
C LYS A 180 21.80 0.62 2.18
N LYS A 181 20.95 0.01 1.34
CA LYS A 181 20.37 -1.32 1.59
C LYS A 181 21.42 -2.42 1.45
N THR A 182 21.39 -3.39 2.36
CA THR A 182 22.30 -4.55 2.40
C THR A 182 21.52 -5.85 2.31
N VAL A 183 22.15 -6.91 1.80
CA VAL A 183 21.54 -8.25 1.69
C VAL A 183 21.21 -8.80 3.08
N GLU A 184 22.15 -8.66 4.02
CA GLU A 184 21.97 -9.10 5.41
C GLU A 184 20.82 -8.34 6.08
N GLY A 185 20.72 -7.01 5.79
CA GLY A 185 19.60 -6.20 6.24
C GLY A 185 18.27 -6.68 5.66
N SER A 186 18.21 -6.97 4.36
CA SER A 186 17.01 -7.50 3.69
C SER A 186 16.54 -8.83 4.33
N LEU A 187 17.46 -9.76 4.60
CA LEU A 187 17.15 -11.02 5.28
C LEU A 187 16.66 -10.79 6.73
N GLY A 188 17.28 -9.84 7.43
CA GLY A 188 16.83 -9.42 8.77
C GLY A 188 15.44 -8.81 8.75
N GLY A 189 15.11 -8.03 7.72
CA GLY A 189 13.77 -7.49 7.48
C GLY A 189 12.74 -8.61 7.29
N LEU A 190 13.02 -9.58 6.41
CA LEU A 190 12.13 -10.73 6.19
C LEU A 190 11.86 -11.53 7.47
N ALA A 191 12.90 -11.75 8.29
CA ALA A 191 12.72 -12.40 9.60
C ALA A 191 11.81 -11.56 10.53
N GLY A 192 11.98 -10.23 10.51
CA GLY A 192 11.14 -9.29 11.24
C GLY A 192 9.68 -9.31 10.76
N SER A 193 9.46 -9.39 9.45
CA SER A 193 8.13 -9.49 8.83
C SER A 193 7.39 -10.75 9.28
N VAL A 194 8.08 -11.89 9.31
CA VAL A 194 7.51 -13.15 9.83
C VAL A 194 7.17 -13.02 11.31
N ALA A 195 8.07 -12.42 12.10
CA ALA A 195 7.81 -12.18 13.52
C ALA A 195 6.60 -11.26 13.74
N ALA A 196 6.48 -10.18 12.96
CA ALA A 196 5.34 -9.26 13.02
C ALA A 196 4.02 -9.98 12.72
N ALA A 197 3.97 -10.79 11.66
CA ALA A 197 2.79 -11.56 11.32
C ALA A 197 2.41 -12.56 12.42
N MET A 198 3.39 -13.25 13.02
CA MET A 198 3.14 -14.15 14.13
C MET A 198 2.66 -13.43 15.41
N ILE A 199 3.16 -12.23 15.67
CA ILE A 199 2.65 -11.40 16.78
C ILE A 199 1.19 -11.05 16.55
N VAL A 200 0.82 -10.64 15.32
CA VAL A 200 -0.59 -10.36 14.96
C VAL A 200 -1.45 -11.60 15.14
N PHE A 201 -0.97 -12.78 14.73
CA PHE A 201 -1.66 -14.05 15.00
C PHE A 201 -1.91 -14.26 16.50
N LEU A 202 -0.88 -14.17 17.33
CA LEU A 202 -1.01 -14.37 18.77
C LEU A 202 -1.96 -13.36 19.42
N LEU A 203 -1.88 -12.09 19.01
CA LEU A 203 -2.80 -11.04 19.47
C LEU A 203 -4.23 -11.33 19.06
N SER A 204 -4.46 -11.79 17.83
CA SER A 204 -5.81 -12.15 17.36
C SER A 204 -6.42 -13.30 18.17
N GLN A 205 -5.61 -14.32 18.53
CA GLN A 205 -6.05 -15.42 19.38
C GLN A 205 -6.49 -14.95 20.77
N TRP A 206 -5.89 -13.88 21.27
CA TRP A 206 -6.18 -13.36 22.60
C TRP A 206 -7.31 -12.33 22.62
N LEU A 207 -7.46 -11.53 21.56
CA LEU A 207 -8.38 -10.39 21.51
C LEU A 207 -9.71 -10.71 20.79
N CYS A 208 -9.72 -11.67 19.84
CA CYS A 208 -10.88 -11.97 19.03
C CYS A 208 -11.72 -13.11 19.62
N ASN A 209 -13.03 -13.06 19.36
CA ASN A 209 -13.95 -14.14 19.71
C ASN A 209 -13.87 -15.31 18.70
N GLU A 210 -14.46 -16.46 19.06
CA GLU A 210 -14.43 -17.67 18.21
C GLU A 210 -15.04 -17.43 16.81
N ALA A 211 -16.09 -16.64 16.70
CA ALA A 211 -16.74 -16.33 15.43
C ALA A 211 -15.80 -15.56 14.50
N THR A 212 -15.04 -14.60 15.03
CA THR A 212 -13.99 -13.87 14.28
C THR A 212 -12.83 -14.80 13.91
N LEU A 213 -12.36 -15.63 14.86
CA LEU A 213 -11.23 -16.54 14.62
C LEU A 213 -11.51 -17.53 13.49
N ALA A 214 -12.77 -17.98 13.34
CA ALA A 214 -13.19 -18.86 12.25
C ALA A 214 -13.07 -18.22 10.85
N LEU A 215 -13.07 -16.88 10.78
CA LEU A 215 -12.98 -16.10 9.54
C LEU A 215 -11.54 -15.63 9.22
N LEU A 216 -10.63 -15.73 10.21
CA LEU A 216 -9.24 -15.31 10.07
C LEU A 216 -8.40 -16.36 9.30
N PRO A 217 -7.24 -15.95 8.76
CA PRO A 217 -6.30 -16.86 8.14
C PRO A 217 -5.91 -18.02 9.08
N ALA A 218 -5.66 -19.21 8.51
CA ALA A 218 -5.11 -20.33 9.28
C ALA A 218 -3.70 -20.00 9.81
N TRP A 219 -3.32 -20.55 10.95
CA TRP A 219 -2.06 -20.23 11.64
C TRP A 219 -0.81 -20.28 10.75
N TRP A 220 -0.74 -21.21 9.81
CA TRP A 220 0.39 -21.39 8.89
C TRP A 220 0.45 -20.32 7.78
N GLN A 221 -0.66 -19.63 7.52
CA GLN A 221 -0.72 -18.56 6.53
C GLN A 221 -0.05 -17.27 7.03
N TYR A 222 -0.01 -17.03 8.35
CA TYR A 222 0.63 -15.84 8.92
C TYR A 222 2.15 -15.78 8.64
N PRO A 223 2.97 -16.82 8.92
CA PRO A 223 4.38 -16.76 8.56
C PRO A 223 4.61 -16.67 7.05
N LEU A 224 3.76 -17.28 6.24
CA LEU A 224 3.81 -17.16 4.78
C LEU A 224 3.51 -15.74 4.33
N LEU A 225 2.46 -15.11 4.86
CA LEU A 225 2.13 -13.70 4.61
C LEU A 225 3.25 -12.77 5.09
N GLY A 226 3.86 -13.06 6.23
CA GLY A 226 5.03 -12.32 6.72
C GLY A 226 6.20 -12.38 5.76
N LEU A 227 6.55 -13.57 5.28
CA LEU A 227 7.68 -13.77 4.37
C LEU A 227 7.42 -13.13 2.99
N VAL A 228 6.30 -13.48 2.37
CA VAL A 228 5.95 -12.96 1.03
C VAL A 228 5.66 -11.46 1.09
N GLY A 229 4.95 -11.02 2.12
CA GLY A 229 4.60 -9.61 2.32
C GLY A 229 5.82 -8.73 2.59
N GLY A 230 6.77 -9.21 3.41
CA GLY A 230 8.05 -8.53 3.62
C GLY A 230 8.84 -8.40 2.33
N PHE A 231 8.94 -9.48 1.53
CA PHE A 231 9.61 -9.43 0.23
C PHE A 231 8.92 -8.44 -0.73
N VAL A 232 7.59 -8.51 -0.85
CA VAL A 232 6.80 -7.62 -1.71
C VAL A 232 6.93 -6.16 -1.25
N GLY A 233 6.91 -5.89 0.06
CA GLY A 233 7.13 -4.56 0.62
C GLY A 233 8.52 -4.01 0.30
N GLN A 234 9.58 -4.83 0.43
CA GLN A 234 10.95 -4.44 0.04
C GLN A 234 11.05 -4.11 -1.45
N MET A 235 10.35 -4.85 -2.31
CA MET A 235 10.30 -4.56 -3.75
C MET A 235 9.56 -3.24 -4.02
N GLY A 236 8.50 -2.94 -3.29
CA GLY A 236 7.76 -1.68 -3.38
C GLY A 236 8.64 -0.46 -3.08
N ASP A 237 9.36 -0.47 -1.95
CA ASP A 237 10.31 0.61 -1.60
C ASP A 237 11.45 0.74 -2.64
N LEU A 238 12.00 -0.37 -3.13
CA LEU A 238 13.00 -0.32 -4.21
C LEU A 238 12.42 0.26 -5.50
N PHE A 239 11.19 -0.10 -5.85
CA PHE A 239 10.52 0.43 -7.03
C PHE A 239 10.28 1.94 -6.90
N ALA A 240 9.72 2.41 -5.79
CA ALA A 240 9.54 3.84 -5.52
C ALA A 240 10.88 4.58 -5.51
N SER A 241 11.94 3.96 -4.99
CA SER A 241 13.30 4.50 -5.05
C SER A 241 13.82 4.60 -6.48
N LEU A 242 13.53 3.61 -7.35
CA LEU A 242 13.89 3.64 -8.77
C LEU A 242 13.22 4.82 -9.48
N VAL A 243 11.92 5.01 -9.28
CA VAL A 243 11.17 6.16 -9.85
C VAL A 243 11.77 7.49 -9.36
N LYS A 244 12.11 7.62 -8.08
CA LYS A 244 12.79 8.81 -7.55
C LYS A 244 14.11 9.09 -8.27
N ARG A 245 14.94 8.05 -8.50
CA ARG A 245 16.23 8.23 -9.23
C ARG A 245 16.02 8.60 -10.69
N HIS A 246 15.03 8.00 -11.36
CA HIS A 246 14.66 8.39 -12.72
C HIS A 246 14.27 9.89 -12.79
N CYS A 247 13.54 10.39 -11.81
CA CYS A 247 13.15 11.79 -11.73
C CYS A 247 14.26 12.73 -11.17
N GLY A 248 15.45 12.22 -10.88
CA GLY A 248 16.54 13.02 -10.27
C GLY A 248 16.26 13.46 -8.81
N LEU A 249 15.30 12.81 -8.15
CA LEU A 249 14.86 13.14 -6.80
C LEU A 249 15.44 12.18 -5.76
N LYS A 250 15.47 12.63 -4.51
CA LYS A 250 15.76 11.79 -3.35
C LYS A 250 14.49 11.42 -2.58
N ASP A 251 13.64 12.39 -2.36
CA ASP A 251 12.35 12.26 -1.70
C ASP A 251 11.29 12.88 -2.61
N TYR A 252 10.05 12.35 -2.63
CA TYR A 252 8.98 12.84 -3.52
C TYR A 252 8.54 14.27 -3.16
N SER A 253 8.47 14.58 -1.87
CA SER A 253 8.14 15.91 -1.36
C SER A 253 8.71 16.13 0.04
N ASN A 254 8.45 17.33 0.61
CA ASN A 254 8.76 17.67 2.00
C ASN A 254 7.47 17.83 2.83
N LEU A 255 6.43 17.04 2.53
CA LEU A 255 5.14 17.11 3.23
C LEU A 255 5.32 16.85 4.73
N PHE A 256 6.15 15.87 5.09
CA PHE A 256 6.49 15.58 6.47
C PHE A 256 7.94 16.02 6.75
N PRO A 257 8.16 17.09 7.55
CA PRO A 257 9.48 17.60 7.84
C PRO A 257 10.42 16.52 8.38
N GLY A 258 11.47 16.22 7.62
CA GLY A 258 12.47 15.19 7.94
C GLY A 258 12.06 13.74 7.63
N HIS A 259 10.85 13.51 7.09
CA HIS A 259 10.34 12.19 6.70
C HIS A 259 9.99 12.07 5.20
N GLY A 260 10.11 13.14 4.41
CA GLY A 260 9.80 13.10 2.97
C GLY A 260 8.30 13.28 2.67
N GLY A 261 7.87 12.73 1.57
CA GLY A 261 6.48 12.79 1.09
C GLY A 261 5.57 11.71 1.67
N MET A 262 4.31 11.78 1.28
CA MET A 262 3.30 10.76 1.57
C MET A 262 3.66 9.44 0.89
N LEU A 263 4.06 9.47 -0.38
CA LEU A 263 4.46 8.28 -1.12
C LEU A 263 5.71 7.63 -0.52
N ASP A 264 6.66 8.43 0.03
CA ASP A 264 7.82 7.90 0.75
C ASP A 264 7.45 7.13 2.04
N ARG A 265 6.20 7.24 2.51
CA ARG A 265 5.68 6.55 3.71
C ARG A 265 4.78 5.37 3.36
N LEU A 266 4.26 5.32 2.15
CA LEU A 266 3.31 4.30 1.71
C LEU A 266 3.90 3.31 0.70
N ASP A 267 5.11 3.54 0.18
CA ASP A 267 5.71 2.77 -0.91
C ASP A 267 5.70 1.24 -0.66
N SER A 268 6.13 0.78 0.51
CA SER A 268 6.10 -0.63 0.90
C SER A 268 4.68 -1.11 1.21
N VAL A 269 3.86 -0.26 1.85
CA VAL A 269 2.49 -0.57 2.27
C VAL A 269 1.57 -0.75 1.05
N LEU A 270 1.73 0.06 0.01
CA LEU A 270 0.93 -0.03 -1.22
C LEU A 270 1.11 -1.39 -1.90
N PHE A 271 2.32 -1.87 -2.02
CA PHE A 271 2.60 -3.20 -2.60
C PHE A 271 2.06 -4.32 -1.71
N MET A 272 2.21 -4.19 -0.39
CA MET A 272 1.61 -5.13 0.57
C MET A 272 0.08 -5.14 0.49
N ALA A 273 -0.56 -3.99 0.25
CA ALA A 273 -2.02 -3.89 0.11
C ALA A 273 -2.56 -4.71 -1.07
N VAL A 274 -1.84 -4.71 -2.21
CA VAL A 274 -2.21 -5.56 -3.36
C VAL A 274 -2.13 -7.05 -2.99
N LEU A 275 -1.04 -7.46 -2.33
CA LEU A 275 -0.88 -8.84 -1.87
C LEU A 275 -2.02 -9.23 -0.92
N MET A 276 -2.34 -8.39 0.05
CA MET A 276 -3.38 -8.66 1.04
C MET A 276 -4.78 -8.68 0.40
N TYR A 277 -5.04 -7.82 -0.56
CA TYR A 277 -6.28 -7.83 -1.33
C TYR A 277 -6.42 -9.12 -2.14
N CYS A 278 -5.38 -9.55 -2.84
CA CYS A 278 -5.37 -10.84 -3.53
C CYS A 278 -5.55 -12.01 -2.55
N PHE A 279 -4.87 -11.98 -1.42
CA PHE A 279 -5.03 -13.00 -0.38
C PHE A 279 -6.47 -13.08 0.11
N ARG A 280 -7.11 -11.94 0.39
CA ARG A 280 -8.52 -11.88 0.76
C ARG A 280 -9.42 -12.51 -0.30
N LEU A 281 -9.22 -12.17 -1.59
CA LEU A 281 -10.07 -12.67 -2.68
C LEU A 281 -9.96 -14.18 -2.92
N PHE A 282 -8.78 -14.78 -2.70
CA PHE A 282 -8.53 -16.17 -3.07
C PHE A 282 -8.54 -17.14 -1.90
N PHE A 283 -8.26 -16.68 -0.69
CA PHE A 283 -8.03 -17.56 0.46
C PHE A 283 -9.02 -17.36 1.62
N LEU A 284 -9.68 -16.21 1.69
CA LEU A 284 -10.74 -16.00 2.65
C LEU A 284 -12.07 -16.21 1.92
N ALA A 285 -12.72 -17.33 2.21
CA ALA A 285 -14.07 -17.62 1.70
C ALA A 285 -15.07 -16.70 2.41
N TYR A 286 -15.65 -15.78 1.66
CA TYR A 286 -16.79 -14.97 2.10
C TYR A 286 -18.03 -15.40 1.33
#